data_266abc90c51f73e4b2411f56b9da5f94
#
_entry.id   266abc90c51f73e4b2411f56b9da5f94
#
_cell.length_a   1.000
_cell.length_b   1.000
_cell.length_c   1.000
_cell.angle_alpha   90.00
_cell.angle_beta   90.00
_cell.angle_gamma   90.00
#
_symmetry.space_group_name_H-M   'P 1'
#
loop_
_entity.id
_entity.type
_entity.pdbx_description
1 polymer ?
#
loop_
_entity_poly.entity_id
_entity_poly.type
_entity_poly.pdbx_seq_one_letter_code
_entity_poly.pdbx_strand_id
1 'polypeptide(L)'
;MKSVSSLIKINRIESPQFLNSEKDNVTFFSPSKKKYFQTSFYKNQRRKTGILMVGENPIGKWTYDDENRKKYPKNKLPPQIIYPKENSNYSSEAYSYVNTHFKNNYGHLNTDTNYPSDFVSAKNWLNNFLEERFVEFGDYEDAIVKGEAILNHSLLSPLINSGLLTPNYVVNELNEYATKKSIPINSYEGIIRQIIGWREFIRGIYQNYSEKMIGSNYW
;
A
#
# COMPACT_ATOMS: atom_id res chain seq x y z
N MET A 1 -24.77 4.41 -6.79
CA MET A 1 -24.90 2.95 -6.67
C MET A 1 -26.32 2.42 -6.95
N LYS A 2 -27.40 3.06 -6.47
CA LYS A 2 -28.78 2.54 -6.72
C LYS A 2 -29.19 2.47 -8.20
N SER A 3 -28.66 3.32 -9.05
CA SER A 3 -28.99 3.34 -10.50
C SER A 3 -28.32 2.23 -11.32
N VAL A 4 -27.19 1.70 -10.84
CA VAL A 4 -26.45 0.63 -11.52
C VAL A 4 -26.97 -0.75 -11.13
N SER A 5 -27.51 -0.90 -9.91
CA SER A 5 -28.02 -2.17 -9.40
C SER A 5 -29.29 -2.68 -10.12
N SER A 6 -30.00 -1.80 -10.83
CA SER A 6 -31.20 -2.18 -11.64
C SER A 6 -30.85 -2.83 -12.99
N LEU A 7 -29.59 -2.64 -13.45
CA LEU A 7 -29.12 -3.11 -14.75
C LEU A 7 -28.16 -4.30 -14.66
N ILE A 8 -27.51 -4.48 -13.50
CA ILE A 8 -26.48 -5.50 -13.30
C ILE A 8 -26.71 -6.16 -11.94
N LYS A 9 -26.74 -7.49 -11.91
CA LYS A 9 -26.77 -8.24 -10.65
C LYS A 9 -25.41 -8.13 -9.97
N ILE A 10 -25.32 -7.32 -8.92
CA ILE A 10 -24.12 -7.18 -8.11
C ILE A 10 -24.11 -8.30 -7.07
N ASN A 11 -23.23 -9.28 -7.23
CA ASN A 11 -23.08 -10.40 -6.29
C ASN A 11 -22.21 -10.06 -5.07
N ARG A 12 -21.25 -9.15 -5.24
CA ARG A 12 -20.30 -8.76 -4.19
C ARG A 12 -19.77 -7.37 -4.47
N ILE A 13 -19.61 -6.57 -3.42
CA ILE A 13 -18.90 -5.30 -3.45
C ILE A 13 -17.71 -5.44 -2.50
N GLU A 14 -16.50 -5.27 -3.01
CA GLU A 14 -15.30 -5.16 -2.20
C GLU A 14 -14.90 -3.69 -2.08
N SER A 15 -14.66 -3.25 -0.85
CA SER A 15 -14.07 -1.93 -0.64
C SER A 15 -12.57 -2.02 -0.90
N PRO A 16 -12.01 -1.23 -1.83
CA PRO A 16 -10.57 -1.21 -2.09
C PRO A 16 -9.77 -0.67 -0.91
N GLN A 17 -10.44 -0.07 0.05
CA GLN A 17 -9.83 0.60 1.20
C GLN A 17 -9.59 -0.33 2.39
N PHE A 18 -10.25 -1.49 2.46
CA PHE A 18 -10.32 -2.28 3.68
C PHE A 18 -9.86 -3.72 3.48
N LEU A 19 -8.99 -4.18 4.36
CA LEU A 19 -8.58 -5.58 4.44
C LEU A 19 -9.58 -6.40 5.29
N ASN A 20 -10.10 -5.80 6.35
CA ASN A 20 -11.00 -6.41 7.33
C ASN A 20 -12.30 -5.63 7.48
N SER A 21 -13.35 -6.30 7.99
CA SER A 21 -14.62 -5.64 8.28
C SER A 21 -14.46 -4.54 9.35
N GLU A 22 -15.36 -3.56 9.34
CA GLU A 22 -15.36 -2.46 10.32
C GLU A 22 -15.40 -2.96 11.77
N LYS A 23 -16.06 -4.08 12.04
CA LYS A 23 -16.20 -4.66 13.37
C LYS A 23 -14.86 -5.07 13.99
N ASP A 24 -13.87 -5.41 13.19
CA ASP A 24 -12.59 -5.94 13.70
C ASP A 24 -11.68 -4.87 14.30
N ASN A 25 -11.85 -3.60 13.94
CA ASN A 25 -11.00 -2.50 14.41
C ASN A 25 -11.55 -1.79 15.65
N VAL A 26 -12.86 -1.86 15.88
CA VAL A 26 -13.54 -1.17 17.00
C VAL A 26 -12.95 -1.58 18.35
N THR A 27 -12.59 -2.86 18.54
CA THR A 27 -12.04 -3.34 19.82
C THR A 27 -10.63 -2.83 20.10
N PHE A 28 -9.80 -2.61 19.07
CA PHE A 28 -8.45 -2.09 19.28
C PHE A 28 -8.46 -0.60 19.63
N PHE A 29 -9.33 0.19 18.99
CA PHE A 29 -9.44 1.62 19.16
C PHE A 29 -10.48 2.03 20.21
N SER A 30 -10.73 1.18 21.21
CA SER A 30 -11.68 1.48 22.30
C SER A 30 -11.33 2.79 23.00
N PRO A 31 -12.33 3.68 23.25
CA PRO A 31 -12.13 4.95 23.97
C PRO A 31 -11.49 4.81 25.36
N SER A 32 -11.56 3.62 25.96
CA SER A 32 -10.92 3.33 27.26
C SER A 32 -9.40 3.25 27.19
N LYS A 33 -8.81 3.06 26.02
CA LYS A 33 -7.36 3.05 25.84
C LYS A 33 -6.83 4.47 25.68
N LYS A 34 -5.88 4.84 26.53
CA LYS A 34 -5.25 6.18 26.49
C LYS A 34 -4.14 6.33 25.44
N LYS A 35 -3.59 5.22 24.92
CA LYS A 35 -2.48 5.23 23.94
C LYS A 35 -2.65 4.10 22.95
N TYR A 36 -2.41 4.40 21.68
CA TYR A 36 -2.43 3.44 20.59
C TYR A 36 -1.03 3.38 19.95
N PHE A 37 -0.45 2.20 19.91
CA PHE A 37 0.85 1.97 19.27
C PHE A 37 0.66 1.13 18.00
N GLN A 38 1.18 1.63 16.92
CA GLN A 38 1.14 0.94 15.62
C GLN A 38 1.72 -0.49 15.73
N THR A 39 2.82 -0.67 16.45
CA THR A 39 3.43 -1.99 16.65
C THR A 39 2.49 -2.99 17.33
N SER A 40 1.72 -2.55 18.34
CA SER A 40 0.73 -3.39 19.01
C SER A 40 -0.43 -3.73 18.11
N PHE A 41 -0.87 -2.76 17.28
CA PHE A 41 -1.89 -2.97 16.26
C PHE A 41 -1.43 -4.00 15.23
N TYR A 42 -0.23 -3.85 14.69
CA TYR A 42 0.35 -4.76 13.72
C TYR A 42 0.45 -6.20 14.24
N LYS A 43 0.95 -6.40 15.46
CA LYS A 43 0.97 -7.72 16.12
C LYS A 43 -0.43 -8.33 16.18
N ASN A 44 -1.43 -7.53 16.52
CA ASN A 44 -2.82 -7.98 16.55
C ASN A 44 -3.35 -8.36 15.17
N GLN A 45 -3.02 -7.57 14.12
CA GLN A 45 -3.38 -7.88 12.73
C GLN A 45 -2.73 -9.19 12.27
N ARG A 46 -1.46 -9.41 12.55
CA ARG A 46 -0.78 -10.68 12.23
C ARG A 46 -1.47 -11.89 12.86
N ARG A 47 -1.85 -11.79 14.15
CA ARG A 47 -2.59 -12.88 14.82
C ARG A 47 -3.95 -13.13 14.19
N LYS A 48 -4.68 -12.09 13.84
CA LYS A 48 -6.01 -12.20 13.21
C LYS A 48 -5.97 -12.78 11.80
N THR A 49 -4.98 -12.39 11.01
CA THR A 49 -4.86 -12.82 9.61
C THR A 49 -4.10 -14.12 9.42
N GLY A 50 -3.34 -14.54 10.41
CA GLY A 50 -2.42 -15.69 10.30
C GLY A 50 -1.17 -15.42 9.45
N ILE A 51 -0.99 -14.20 8.92
CA ILE A 51 0.12 -13.87 8.03
C ILE A 51 1.43 -13.84 8.81
N LEU A 52 2.44 -14.56 8.29
CA LEU A 52 3.74 -14.74 8.95
C LEU A 52 3.61 -15.32 10.38
N MET A 53 2.62 -16.19 10.61
CA MET A 53 2.37 -16.82 11.91
C MET A 53 2.47 -18.34 11.82
N VAL A 54 2.92 -18.97 12.92
CA VAL A 54 2.77 -20.39 13.19
C VAL A 54 2.03 -20.51 14.53
N GLY A 55 0.74 -20.85 14.45
CA GLY A 55 -0.14 -20.76 15.61
C GLY A 55 -0.19 -19.31 16.13
N GLU A 56 0.09 -19.11 17.41
CA GLU A 56 0.09 -17.79 18.04
C GLU A 56 1.43 -17.04 17.94
N ASN A 57 2.48 -17.70 17.42
CA ASN A 57 3.82 -17.15 17.36
C ASN A 57 4.16 -16.61 15.97
N PRO A 58 4.94 -15.52 15.87
CA PRO A 58 5.43 -15.04 14.61
C PRO A 58 6.46 -16.01 14.01
N ILE A 59 6.49 -16.10 12.69
CA ILE A 59 7.63 -16.69 12.00
C ILE A 59 8.82 -15.74 12.21
N GLY A 60 9.84 -16.20 12.92
CA GLY A 60 10.98 -15.37 13.29
C GLY A 60 10.62 -14.25 14.28
N LYS A 61 10.80 -13.01 13.88
CA LYS A 61 10.51 -11.81 14.69
C LYS A 61 9.10 -11.26 14.41
N TRP A 62 8.62 -10.43 15.35
CA TRP A 62 7.41 -9.63 15.11
C TRP A 62 7.61 -8.53 14.06
N THR A 63 8.81 -7.99 13.96
CA THR A 63 9.19 -7.00 12.96
C THR A 63 10.68 -7.11 12.67
N TYR A 64 11.06 -6.78 11.44
CA TYR A 64 12.42 -6.72 10.94
C TYR A 64 12.83 -5.28 10.59
N ASP A 65 12.12 -4.28 11.12
CA ASP A 65 12.35 -2.87 10.86
C ASP A 65 13.80 -2.41 11.13
N ASP A 66 14.45 -3.02 12.13
CA ASP A 66 15.85 -2.79 12.46
C ASP A 66 16.83 -3.30 11.37
N GLU A 67 16.42 -4.27 10.57
CA GLU A 67 17.19 -4.83 9.46
C GLU A 67 16.94 -4.10 8.12
N ASN A 68 15.89 -3.26 8.05
CA ASN A 68 15.40 -2.61 6.83
C ASN A 68 15.98 -1.20 6.59
N ARG A 69 17.18 -0.92 7.09
CA ARG A 69 17.80 0.42 7.07
C ARG A 69 19.20 0.41 6.44
N LYS A 70 19.44 -0.46 5.48
CA LYS A 70 20.72 -0.54 4.80
C LYS A 70 20.91 0.67 3.87
N LYS A 71 22.14 1.17 3.83
CA LYS A 71 22.53 2.17 2.84
C LYS A 71 22.59 1.54 1.46
N TYR A 72 22.06 2.23 0.45
CA TYR A 72 22.20 1.78 -0.92
C TYR A 72 23.68 1.77 -1.33
N PRO A 73 24.20 0.65 -1.88
CA PRO A 73 25.61 0.55 -2.27
C PRO A 73 25.94 1.53 -3.40
N LYS A 74 27.08 2.24 -3.28
CA LYS A 74 27.50 3.27 -4.26
C LYS A 74 27.62 2.75 -5.70
N ASN A 75 28.02 1.49 -5.86
CA ASN A 75 28.28 0.88 -7.18
C ASN A 75 27.10 0.00 -7.66
N LYS A 76 25.98 -0.01 -6.93
CA LYS A 76 24.79 -0.76 -7.33
C LYS A 76 23.90 0.13 -8.16
N LEU A 77 23.55 -0.34 -9.36
CA LEU A 77 22.55 0.31 -10.19
C LEU A 77 21.15 0.10 -9.58
N PRO A 78 20.33 1.17 -9.54
CA PRO A 78 18.93 1.04 -9.16
C PRO A 78 18.17 0.07 -10.06
N PRO A 79 17.12 -0.59 -9.53
CA PRO A 79 16.25 -1.43 -10.36
C PRO A 79 15.63 -0.61 -11.48
N GLN A 80 15.54 -1.21 -12.66
CA GLN A 80 14.86 -0.57 -13.77
C GLN A 80 13.35 -0.60 -13.54
N ILE A 81 12.72 0.56 -13.65
CA ILE A 81 11.27 0.68 -13.52
C ILE A 81 10.63 0.60 -14.90
N ILE A 82 9.75 -0.39 -15.06
CA ILE A 82 8.96 -0.54 -16.29
C ILE A 82 7.64 0.20 -16.12
N TYR A 83 7.55 1.35 -16.76
CA TYR A 83 6.32 2.14 -16.77
C TYR A 83 5.31 1.63 -17.82
N PRO A 84 4.00 1.81 -17.61
CA PRO A 84 3.02 1.57 -18.65
C PRO A 84 3.35 2.35 -19.93
N LYS A 85 3.26 1.69 -21.07
CA LYS A 85 3.70 2.26 -22.37
C LYS A 85 2.72 3.28 -22.96
N GLU A 86 1.47 3.24 -22.53
CA GLU A 86 0.41 4.05 -23.13
C GLU A 86 -0.33 4.88 -22.08
N ASN A 87 -0.50 6.15 -22.39
CA ASN A 87 -1.49 6.97 -21.72
C ASN A 87 -2.87 6.46 -22.14
N SER A 88 -3.62 5.92 -21.19
CA SER A 88 -5.01 5.53 -21.46
C SER A 88 -5.84 6.77 -21.83
N ASN A 89 -6.98 6.57 -22.49
CA ASN A 89 -7.93 7.65 -22.75
C ASN A 89 -8.32 8.38 -21.45
N TYR A 90 -8.36 7.67 -20.33
CA TYR A 90 -8.62 8.25 -19.01
C TYR A 90 -7.54 9.23 -18.56
N SER A 91 -6.27 8.96 -18.85
CA SER A 91 -5.17 9.88 -18.52
C SER A 91 -5.30 11.17 -19.34
N SER A 92 -5.56 11.06 -20.64
CA SER A 92 -5.74 12.22 -21.52
C SER A 92 -6.93 13.09 -21.10
N GLU A 93 -8.04 12.47 -20.74
CA GLU A 93 -9.22 13.16 -20.20
C GLU A 93 -8.91 13.87 -18.87
N ALA A 94 -8.23 13.18 -17.95
CA ALA A 94 -7.83 13.74 -16.67
C ALA A 94 -6.88 14.94 -16.83
N TYR A 95 -5.92 14.87 -17.76
CA TYR A 95 -5.03 15.98 -18.07
C TYR A 95 -5.80 17.22 -18.59
N SER A 96 -6.71 17.00 -19.52
CA SER A 96 -7.56 18.06 -20.05
C SER A 96 -8.39 18.71 -18.95
N TYR A 97 -8.99 17.90 -18.10
CA TYR A 97 -9.77 18.38 -16.95
C TYR A 97 -8.93 19.21 -15.97
N VAL A 98 -7.78 18.71 -15.58
CA VAL A 98 -6.88 19.41 -14.64
C VAL A 98 -6.36 20.71 -15.26
N ASN A 99 -5.94 20.70 -16.51
CA ASN A 99 -5.51 21.92 -17.22
C ASN A 99 -6.61 22.97 -17.32
N THR A 100 -7.85 22.54 -17.46
CA THR A 100 -8.98 23.47 -17.56
C THR A 100 -9.35 24.08 -16.21
N HIS A 101 -9.43 23.25 -15.16
CA HIS A 101 -10.02 23.65 -13.90
C HIS A 101 -8.99 24.02 -12.82
N PHE A 102 -7.75 23.55 -12.93
CA PHE A 102 -6.74 23.66 -11.86
C PHE A 102 -5.39 24.23 -12.33
N LYS A 103 -5.33 24.87 -13.51
CA LYS A 103 -4.08 25.42 -14.09
C LYS A 103 -3.34 26.44 -13.21
N ASN A 104 -4.06 27.07 -12.27
CA ASN A 104 -3.50 28.07 -11.36
C ASN A 104 -3.11 27.49 -10.00
N ASN A 105 -3.27 26.19 -9.78
CA ASN A 105 -2.89 25.53 -8.55
C ASN A 105 -1.38 25.25 -8.53
N TYR A 106 -0.85 25.01 -7.33
CA TYR A 106 0.54 24.64 -7.16
C TYR A 106 0.89 23.34 -7.88
N GLY A 107 2.10 23.27 -8.40
CA GLY A 107 2.66 22.11 -9.07
C GLY A 107 2.65 22.26 -10.60
N HIS A 108 3.23 21.26 -11.23
CA HIS A 108 3.24 21.13 -12.68
C HIS A 108 2.58 19.81 -13.07
N LEU A 109 1.65 19.88 -14.00
CA LEU A 109 1.07 18.68 -14.59
C LEU A 109 2.06 18.09 -15.58
N ASN A 110 2.62 16.93 -15.23
CA ASN A 110 3.48 16.18 -16.12
C ASN A 110 2.65 15.16 -16.89
N THR A 111 2.66 15.26 -18.21
CA THR A 111 1.98 14.31 -19.11
C THR A 111 2.68 12.95 -19.17
N ASP A 112 3.91 12.88 -18.68
CA ASP A 112 4.71 11.64 -18.62
C ASP A 112 4.50 10.85 -17.31
N THR A 113 3.44 11.16 -16.55
CA THR A 113 3.07 10.38 -15.37
C THR A 113 2.61 9.00 -15.79
N ASN A 114 3.42 8.05 -15.43
CA ASN A 114 3.33 6.68 -15.90
C ASN A 114 2.74 5.74 -14.85
N TYR A 115 1.80 6.22 -14.03
CA TYR A 115 1.05 5.35 -13.13
C TYR A 115 0.00 4.57 -13.91
N PRO A 116 -0.20 3.29 -13.56
CA PRO A 116 -1.30 2.51 -14.09
C PRO A 116 -2.66 3.20 -13.90
N SER A 117 -3.47 3.24 -14.94
CA SER A 117 -4.81 3.84 -14.92
C SER A 117 -5.95 2.84 -15.18
N ASP A 118 -5.62 1.56 -15.33
CA ASP A 118 -6.56 0.46 -15.52
C ASP A 118 -6.13 -0.78 -14.72
N PHE A 119 -7.04 -1.77 -14.62
CA PHE A 119 -6.81 -2.98 -13.84
C PHE A 119 -5.70 -3.87 -14.37
N VAL A 120 -5.50 -3.92 -15.68
CA VAL A 120 -4.47 -4.77 -16.29
C VAL A 120 -3.10 -4.19 -16.03
N SER A 121 -2.92 -2.90 -16.31
CA SER A 121 -1.66 -2.21 -16.05
C SER A 121 -1.30 -2.18 -14.56
N ALA A 122 -2.30 -2.06 -13.66
CA ALA A 122 -2.09 -2.14 -12.22
C ALA A 122 -1.59 -3.51 -11.75
N LYS A 123 -2.13 -4.60 -12.30
CA LYS A 123 -1.63 -5.95 -12.03
C LYS A 123 -0.22 -6.17 -12.57
N ASN A 124 0.05 -5.68 -13.78
CA ASN A 124 1.39 -5.75 -14.36
C ASN A 124 2.41 -4.96 -13.52
N TRP A 125 2.01 -3.83 -12.95
CA TRP A 125 2.85 -3.05 -12.04
C TRP A 125 3.19 -3.84 -10.76
N LEU A 126 2.21 -4.50 -10.16
CA LEU A 126 2.44 -5.38 -9.02
C LEU A 126 3.39 -6.53 -9.39
N ASN A 127 3.17 -7.20 -10.53
CA ASN A 127 4.04 -8.29 -10.98
C ASN A 127 5.48 -7.80 -11.19
N ASN A 128 5.67 -6.64 -11.82
CA ASN A 128 7.00 -6.06 -11.99
C ASN A 128 7.68 -5.75 -10.64
N PHE A 129 6.92 -5.26 -9.65
CA PHE A 129 7.46 -5.09 -8.31
C PHE A 129 7.90 -6.43 -7.70
N LEU A 130 7.07 -7.47 -7.81
CA LEU A 130 7.37 -8.79 -7.26
C LEU A 130 8.63 -9.39 -7.88
N GLU A 131 8.81 -9.26 -9.19
CA GLU A 131 9.92 -9.85 -9.95
C GLU A 131 11.24 -9.09 -9.75
N GLU A 132 11.21 -7.76 -9.78
CA GLU A 132 12.41 -6.94 -9.88
C GLU A 132 12.88 -6.33 -8.56
N ARG A 133 11.96 -6.05 -7.61
CA ARG A 133 12.27 -5.24 -6.45
C ARG A 133 11.97 -5.89 -5.11
N PHE A 134 11.06 -6.87 -5.08
CA PHE A 134 10.58 -7.43 -3.82
C PHE A 134 11.67 -8.11 -3.01
N VAL A 135 12.60 -8.80 -3.65
CA VAL A 135 13.69 -9.52 -2.97
C VAL A 135 14.54 -8.60 -2.08
N GLU A 136 14.74 -7.37 -2.50
CA GLU A 136 15.55 -6.37 -1.77
C GLU A 136 14.73 -5.24 -1.17
N PHE A 137 13.42 -5.33 -1.19
CA PHE A 137 12.53 -4.30 -0.65
C PHE A 137 12.87 -3.98 0.81
N GLY A 138 13.00 -5.00 1.65
CA GLY A 138 13.31 -4.81 3.07
C GLY A 138 14.66 -4.13 3.27
N ASP A 139 15.70 -4.60 2.61
CA ASP A 139 17.05 -4.03 2.77
C ASP A 139 17.09 -2.53 2.51
N TYR A 140 16.34 -2.05 1.51
CA TYR A 140 16.41 -0.67 1.01
C TYR A 140 15.09 0.10 1.18
N GLU A 141 14.19 -0.34 2.06
CA GLU A 141 12.91 0.32 2.35
C GLU A 141 13.09 1.81 2.69
N ASP A 142 14.14 2.14 3.47
CA ASP A 142 14.47 3.50 3.91
C ASP A 142 15.62 4.14 3.11
N ALA A 143 16.10 3.50 2.04
CA ALA A 143 17.23 4.01 1.29
C ALA A 143 16.89 5.23 0.44
N ILE A 144 17.79 6.18 0.34
CA ILE A 144 17.69 7.36 -0.51
C ILE A 144 18.92 7.45 -1.40
N VAL A 145 18.69 7.62 -2.70
CA VAL A 145 19.75 7.88 -3.69
C VAL A 145 19.38 9.13 -4.46
N LYS A 146 20.33 10.06 -4.58
CA LYS A 146 20.12 11.33 -5.29
C LYS A 146 19.80 11.06 -6.77
N GLY A 147 18.68 11.59 -7.23
CA GLY A 147 18.24 11.45 -8.62
C GLY A 147 17.33 10.23 -8.87
N GLU A 148 17.21 9.32 -7.89
CA GLU A 148 16.38 8.12 -8.00
C GLU A 148 15.09 8.27 -7.16
N ALA A 149 13.95 8.32 -7.84
CA ALA A 149 12.67 8.55 -7.17
C ALA A 149 12.03 7.29 -6.58
N ILE A 150 12.38 6.12 -7.07
CA ILE A 150 11.63 4.89 -6.79
C ILE A 150 12.46 3.84 -6.05
N LEU A 151 13.68 3.54 -6.52
CA LEU A 151 14.51 2.46 -5.99
C LEU A 151 13.73 1.13 -5.87
N ASN A 152 13.74 0.55 -4.66
CA ASN A 152 13.06 -0.72 -4.38
C ASN A 152 11.61 -0.57 -3.90
N HIS A 153 11.05 0.65 -3.87
CA HIS A 153 9.67 0.87 -3.43
C HIS A 153 8.64 0.25 -4.39
N SER A 154 7.51 -0.17 -3.84
CA SER A 154 6.46 -0.83 -4.61
C SER A 154 5.59 0.13 -5.41
N LEU A 155 5.38 1.35 -4.90
CA LEU A 155 4.46 2.37 -5.45
C LEU A 155 3.01 1.88 -5.62
N LEU A 156 2.58 0.96 -4.76
CA LEU A 156 1.23 0.39 -4.81
C LEU A 156 0.17 1.28 -4.16
N SER A 157 0.56 2.26 -3.35
CA SER A 157 -0.38 3.11 -2.62
C SER A 157 -1.40 3.83 -3.51
N PRO A 158 -1.02 4.48 -4.63
CA PRO A 158 -1.98 5.10 -5.53
C PRO A 158 -2.98 4.09 -6.11
N LEU A 159 -2.51 2.89 -6.47
CA LEU A 159 -3.33 1.84 -7.06
C LEU A 159 -4.33 1.24 -6.06
N ILE A 160 -3.91 1.10 -4.81
CA ILE A 160 -4.79 0.65 -3.73
C ILE A 160 -5.79 1.75 -3.36
N ASN A 161 -5.37 3.00 -3.32
CA ASN A 161 -6.23 4.11 -2.95
C ASN A 161 -7.29 4.43 -4.01
N SER A 162 -6.96 4.25 -5.30
CA SER A 162 -7.91 4.40 -6.40
C SER A 162 -8.83 3.18 -6.61
N GLY A 163 -8.51 2.05 -5.99
CA GLY A 163 -9.27 0.80 -6.12
C GLY A 163 -8.89 -0.05 -7.33
N LEU A 164 -7.83 0.28 -8.04
CA LEU A 164 -7.30 -0.57 -9.12
C LEU A 164 -6.72 -1.89 -8.61
N LEU A 165 -6.23 -1.88 -7.36
CA LEU A 165 -5.85 -3.07 -6.60
C LEU A 165 -6.55 -3.06 -5.24
N THR A 166 -6.95 -4.23 -4.75
CA THR A 166 -7.42 -4.35 -3.37
C THR A 166 -6.28 -4.77 -2.43
N PRO A 167 -6.28 -4.35 -1.15
CA PRO A 167 -5.29 -4.83 -0.18
C PRO A 167 -5.25 -6.34 -0.08
N ASN A 168 -6.39 -7.02 -0.13
CA ASN A 168 -6.49 -8.48 -0.11
C ASN A 168 -5.77 -9.11 -1.29
N TYR A 169 -6.01 -8.59 -2.50
CA TYR A 169 -5.35 -9.09 -3.70
C TYR A 169 -3.84 -8.95 -3.59
N VAL A 170 -3.37 -7.76 -3.21
CA VAL A 170 -1.92 -7.49 -3.05
C VAL A 170 -1.29 -8.41 -2.00
N VAL A 171 -1.92 -8.58 -0.84
CA VAL A 171 -1.40 -9.46 0.23
C VAL A 171 -1.33 -10.91 -0.22
N ASN A 172 -2.34 -11.40 -0.96
CA ASN A 172 -2.36 -12.76 -1.48
C ASN A 172 -1.23 -12.98 -2.50
N GLU A 173 -1.05 -12.08 -3.45
CA GLU A 173 0.03 -12.15 -4.45
C GLU A 173 1.42 -12.12 -3.77
N LEU A 174 1.62 -11.24 -2.77
CA LEU A 174 2.86 -11.19 -1.99
C LEU A 174 3.14 -12.51 -1.28
N ASN A 175 2.12 -13.10 -0.64
CA ASN A 175 2.25 -14.37 0.08
C ASN A 175 2.58 -15.52 -0.86
N GLU A 176 1.86 -15.63 -1.99
CA GLU A 176 2.12 -16.66 -2.98
C GLU A 176 3.51 -16.53 -3.58
N TYR A 177 3.90 -15.32 -3.95
CA TYR A 177 5.20 -15.08 -4.54
C TYR A 177 6.34 -15.36 -3.56
N ALA A 178 6.21 -14.89 -2.32
CA ALA A 178 7.20 -15.12 -1.27
C ALA A 178 7.41 -16.62 -0.98
N THR A 179 6.31 -17.39 -0.98
CA THR A 179 6.36 -18.84 -0.80
C THR A 179 7.06 -19.55 -1.97
N LYS A 180 6.77 -19.12 -3.21
CA LYS A 180 7.32 -19.75 -4.43
C LYS A 180 8.79 -19.39 -4.68
N LYS A 181 9.22 -18.20 -4.30
CA LYS A 181 10.53 -17.62 -4.66
C LYS A 181 11.50 -17.44 -3.49
N SER A 182 11.18 -17.96 -2.31
CA SER A 182 12.04 -17.84 -1.12
C SER A 182 12.49 -16.41 -0.84
N ILE A 183 11.57 -15.46 -0.86
CA ILE A 183 11.85 -14.06 -0.57
C ILE A 183 12.40 -13.89 0.85
N PRO A 184 13.44 -13.08 1.07
CA PRO A 184 13.97 -12.79 2.40
C PRO A 184 12.85 -12.29 3.33
N ILE A 185 12.86 -12.80 4.56
CA ILE A 185 11.77 -12.54 5.51
C ILE A 185 11.64 -11.06 5.88
N ASN A 186 12.75 -10.32 5.91
CA ASN A 186 12.74 -8.88 6.16
C ASN A 186 12.04 -8.10 5.03
N SER A 187 12.21 -8.52 3.77
CA SER A 187 11.49 -7.92 2.64
C SER A 187 10.01 -8.27 2.66
N TYR A 188 9.67 -9.54 2.93
CA TYR A 188 8.28 -9.97 3.00
C TYR A 188 7.56 -9.34 4.20
N GLU A 189 8.14 -9.39 5.39
CA GLU A 189 7.57 -8.74 6.57
C GLU A 189 7.45 -7.22 6.38
N GLY A 190 8.47 -6.59 5.80
CA GLY A 190 8.50 -5.16 5.56
C GLY A 190 7.29 -4.68 4.76
N ILE A 191 7.02 -5.27 3.58
CA ILE A 191 5.86 -4.87 2.75
C ILE A 191 4.52 -5.23 3.42
N ILE A 192 4.41 -6.37 4.08
CA ILE A 192 3.20 -6.76 4.82
C ILE A 192 2.94 -5.76 5.95
N ARG A 193 3.96 -5.31 6.67
CA ARG A 193 3.86 -4.31 7.73
C ARG A 193 3.34 -2.96 7.20
N GLN A 194 3.70 -2.56 5.99
CA GLN A 194 3.14 -1.35 5.39
C GLN A 194 1.63 -1.49 5.12
N ILE A 195 1.17 -2.66 4.65
CA ILE A 195 -0.23 -2.87 4.28
C ILE A 195 -1.11 -3.14 5.50
N ILE A 196 -0.87 -4.23 6.23
CA ILE A 196 -1.75 -4.61 7.36
C ILE A 196 -1.40 -3.92 8.68
N GLY A 197 -0.20 -3.36 8.78
CA GLY A 197 0.23 -2.58 9.93
C GLY A 197 -0.11 -1.09 9.76
N TRP A 198 0.63 -0.38 8.92
CA TRP A 198 0.50 1.08 8.82
C TRP A 198 -0.78 1.53 8.14
N ARG A 199 -1.09 1.02 6.96
CA ARG A 199 -2.29 1.44 6.22
C ARG A 199 -3.57 1.19 7.03
N GLU A 200 -3.72 0.00 7.60
CA GLU A 200 -4.90 -0.35 8.41
C GLU A 200 -4.92 0.40 9.76
N PHE A 201 -3.76 0.67 10.36
CA PHE A 201 -3.67 1.49 11.57
C PHE A 201 -4.15 2.91 11.32
N ILE A 202 -3.65 3.58 10.27
CA ILE A 202 -4.06 4.95 9.91
C ILE A 202 -5.56 4.98 9.58
N ARG A 203 -6.07 3.97 8.87
CA ARG A 203 -7.51 3.84 8.63
C ARG A 203 -8.30 3.77 9.95
N GLY A 204 -7.84 2.93 10.88
CA GLY A 204 -8.47 2.82 12.20
C GLY A 204 -8.44 4.14 12.99
N ILE A 205 -7.34 4.87 12.95
CA ILE A 205 -7.25 6.21 13.53
C ILE A 205 -8.26 7.16 12.87
N TYR A 206 -8.30 7.20 11.55
CA TYR A 206 -9.24 8.04 10.82
C TYR A 206 -10.70 7.75 11.18
N GLN A 207 -11.10 6.48 11.19
CA GLN A 207 -12.48 6.08 11.51
C GLN A 207 -12.91 6.43 12.93
N ASN A 208 -12.00 6.38 13.90
CA ASN A 208 -12.33 6.54 15.31
C ASN A 208 -12.04 7.94 15.87
N TYR A 209 -11.18 8.71 15.21
CA TYR A 209 -10.65 9.96 15.74
C TYR A 209 -10.63 11.13 14.77
N SER A 210 -11.14 11.01 13.53
CA SER A 210 -11.09 12.08 12.54
C SER A 210 -11.73 13.37 13.03
N GLU A 211 -12.90 13.32 13.64
CA GLU A 211 -13.58 14.50 14.18
C GLU A 211 -12.75 15.20 15.28
N LYS A 212 -12.17 14.40 16.18
CA LYS A 212 -11.30 14.91 17.22
C LYS A 212 -10.02 15.54 16.63
N MET A 213 -9.46 14.93 15.59
CA MET A 213 -8.26 15.44 14.91
C MET A 213 -8.54 16.78 14.23
N ILE A 214 -9.69 16.92 13.56
CA ILE A 214 -10.12 18.17 12.90
C ILE A 214 -10.32 19.26 13.94
N GLY A 215 -10.94 18.93 15.08
CA GLY A 215 -11.18 19.87 16.18
C GLY A 215 -9.96 20.17 17.07
N SER A 216 -8.84 19.48 16.86
CA SER A 216 -7.62 19.68 17.65
C SER A 216 -6.66 20.59 16.90
N ASN A 217 -6.39 21.76 17.45
CA ASN A 217 -5.34 22.64 16.94
C ASN A 217 -4.06 22.39 17.74
N TYR A 218 -3.00 22.00 17.04
CA TYR A 218 -1.70 21.70 17.67
C TYR A 218 -0.78 22.93 17.74
N TRP A 219 -1.17 24.02 17.06
CA TRP A 219 -0.41 25.29 16.94
C TRP A 219 -1.18 26.46 17.53
#